data_8566364820dc0018fb1a61872567764c
#
_entry.id   8566364820dc0018fb1a61872567764c
#
_cell.length_a   1.000
_cell.length_b   1.000
_cell.length_c   1.000
_cell.angle_alpha   90.00
_cell.angle_beta   90.00
_cell.angle_gamma   90.00
#
_symmetry.space_group_name_H-M   'P 1'
#
loop_
_entity.id
_entity.type
_entity.pdbx_description
1 polymer ?
#
loop_
_entity_poly.entity_id
_entity_poly.type
_entity_poly.pdbx_seq_one_letter_code
_entity_poly.pdbx_strand_id
1 'polypeptide(L)'
;MLALLAGLAQADDAQHLTFAQLVDAMRANNEITNAMRSLSGKEVEIQGFIIPAGPPDLSFFLLSRVSALGNYCCEVPTGQDETVYVATARGVTITYDPLRVYRVRGVFEAGKHVDATYGVSMYRLRNAKVEVATGAKIFRVGETPAR
;
A
#
# COMPACT_ATOMS: atom_id res chain seq x y z
N MET A 1 20.60 34.27 29.59
CA MET A 1 20.89 33.89 28.19
C MET A 1 20.13 32.58 27.92
N LEU A 2 18.91 32.67 27.38
CA LEU A 2 18.04 31.54 27.12
C LEU A 2 18.29 31.07 25.68
N ALA A 3 18.90 29.91 25.50
CA ALA A 3 19.04 29.29 24.20
C ALA A 3 17.72 28.62 23.84
N LEU A 4 16.97 29.22 22.90
CA LEU A 4 15.87 28.56 22.21
C LEU A 4 16.43 27.47 21.31
N LEU A 5 16.35 26.23 21.73
CA LEU A 5 16.46 25.08 20.85
C LEU A 5 15.17 25.00 20.03
N ALA A 6 15.20 25.61 18.85
CA ALA A 6 14.21 25.34 17.82
C ALA A 6 14.42 23.90 17.36
N GLY A 7 13.61 22.99 17.88
CA GLY A 7 13.50 21.64 17.35
C GLY A 7 12.98 21.74 15.94
N LEU A 8 13.85 21.56 14.96
CA LEU A 8 13.48 21.30 13.59
C LEU A 8 12.69 19.99 13.61
N ALA A 9 11.36 20.10 13.49
CA ALA A 9 10.54 18.95 13.15
C ALA A 9 11.03 18.46 11.79
N GLN A 10 11.83 17.42 11.79
CA GLN A 10 12.14 16.69 10.57
C GLN A 10 10.81 16.18 10.03
N ALA A 11 10.37 16.70 8.88
CA ALA A 11 9.35 16.06 8.10
C ALA A 11 9.86 14.65 7.83
N ASP A 12 9.21 13.66 8.42
CA ASP A 12 9.50 12.25 8.19
C ASP A 12 9.20 11.97 6.73
N ASP A 13 10.23 12.04 5.89
CA ASP A 13 10.14 11.64 4.48
C ASP A 13 10.00 10.12 4.45
N ALA A 14 8.74 9.65 4.42
CA ALA A 14 8.48 8.24 4.18
C ALA A 14 9.07 7.85 2.83
N GLN A 15 9.75 6.71 2.81
CA GLN A 15 10.30 6.17 1.58
C GLN A 15 9.17 5.74 0.65
N HIS A 16 9.22 6.20 -0.61
CA HIS A 16 8.31 5.74 -1.64
C HIS A 16 8.67 4.33 -2.10
N LEU A 17 7.69 3.44 -2.09
CA LEU A 17 7.77 2.13 -2.72
C LEU A 17 6.71 2.03 -3.82
N THR A 18 7.09 1.44 -4.94
CA THR A 18 6.18 1.13 -6.05
C THR A 18 5.87 -0.35 -6.09
N PHE A 19 4.74 -0.72 -6.69
CA PHE A 19 4.44 -2.13 -6.93
C PHE A 19 5.48 -2.81 -7.82
N ALA A 20 6.08 -2.10 -8.77
CA ALA A 20 7.18 -2.64 -9.56
C ALA A 20 8.36 -3.08 -8.67
N GLN A 21 8.71 -2.29 -7.66
CA GLN A 21 9.77 -2.65 -6.70
C GLN A 21 9.36 -3.85 -5.83
N LEU A 22 8.10 -3.95 -5.42
CA LEU A 22 7.60 -5.08 -4.64
C LEU A 22 7.63 -6.39 -5.46
N VAL A 23 7.22 -6.31 -6.72
CA VAL A 23 7.28 -7.45 -7.67
C VAL A 23 8.72 -7.90 -7.88
N ASP A 24 9.62 -6.97 -8.17
CA ASP A 24 11.04 -7.26 -8.43
C ASP A 24 11.76 -7.84 -7.20
N ALA A 25 11.30 -7.49 -6.00
CA ALA A 25 11.87 -7.97 -4.75
C ALA A 25 11.42 -9.38 -4.38
N MET A 26 10.36 -9.90 -4.98
CA MET A 26 9.85 -11.25 -4.73
C MET A 26 10.41 -12.22 -5.76
N ARG A 27 11.08 -13.25 -5.29
CA ARG A 27 11.64 -14.31 -6.14
C ARG A 27 10.63 -15.43 -6.39
N ALA A 28 10.93 -16.29 -7.36
CA ALA A 28 10.03 -17.35 -7.82
C ALA A 28 9.54 -18.34 -6.73
N ASN A 29 10.25 -18.45 -5.62
CA ASN A 29 9.89 -19.29 -4.47
C ASN A 29 9.21 -18.51 -3.33
N ASN A 30 8.68 -17.33 -3.60
CA ASN A 30 8.12 -16.38 -2.61
C ASN A 30 9.13 -15.92 -1.55
N GLU A 31 10.40 -15.92 -1.88
CA GLU A 31 11.44 -15.30 -1.05
C GLU A 31 11.59 -13.83 -1.39
N ILE A 32 11.62 -13.01 -0.35
CA ILE A 32 11.82 -11.57 -0.47
C ILE A 32 13.30 -11.24 -0.32
N THR A 33 13.81 -10.36 -1.16
CA THR A 33 15.20 -9.92 -1.10
C THR A 33 15.55 -9.29 0.25
N ASN A 34 16.80 -9.43 0.68
CA ASN A 34 17.27 -8.82 1.93
C ASN A 34 17.13 -7.29 1.94
N ALA A 35 17.32 -6.64 0.80
CA ALA A 35 17.14 -5.21 0.67
C ALA A 35 15.69 -4.78 0.99
N MET A 36 14.70 -5.51 0.48
CA MET A 36 13.30 -5.26 0.77
C MET A 36 12.96 -5.60 2.23
N ARG A 37 13.45 -6.70 2.76
CA ARG A 37 13.25 -7.08 4.17
C ARG A 37 13.79 -6.03 5.13
N SER A 38 14.90 -5.38 4.79
CA SER A 38 15.52 -4.34 5.63
C SER A 38 14.67 -3.09 5.81
N LEU A 39 13.65 -2.90 4.97
CA LEU A 39 12.68 -1.81 5.10
C LEU A 39 11.62 -2.09 6.16
N SER A 40 11.52 -3.32 6.68
CA SER A 40 10.59 -3.67 7.74
C SER A 40 10.81 -2.81 8.99
N GLY A 41 9.72 -2.27 9.53
CA GLY A 41 9.74 -1.34 10.66
C GLY A 41 9.91 0.13 10.27
N LYS A 42 10.17 0.42 9.00
CA LYS A 42 10.28 1.80 8.50
C LYS A 42 8.95 2.29 7.96
N GLU A 43 8.74 3.59 8.00
CA GLU A 43 7.59 4.23 7.39
C GLU A 43 7.80 4.34 5.89
N VAL A 44 6.83 3.82 5.13
CA VAL A 44 6.83 3.88 3.66
C VAL A 44 5.50 4.36 3.13
N GLU A 45 5.51 4.81 1.90
CA GLU A 45 4.34 5.25 1.16
C GLU A 45 4.21 4.45 -0.13
N ILE A 46 3.02 3.88 -0.35
CA ILE A 46 2.69 3.10 -1.53
C ILE A 46 1.41 3.66 -2.13
N GLN A 47 1.37 3.78 -3.45
CA GLN A 47 0.17 4.19 -4.18
C GLN A 47 -0.47 2.99 -4.86
N GLY A 48 -1.79 2.90 -4.79
CA GLY A 48 -2.54 1.83 -5.41
C GLY A 48 -4.05 1.99 -5.26
N PHE A 49 -4.76 0.97 -5.69
CA PHE A 49 -6.22 0.88 -5.58
C PHE A 49 -6.62 0.14 -4.32
N ILE A 50 -7.69 0.60 -3.67
CA ILE A 50 -8.25 -0.11 -2.53
C ILE A 50 -9.16 -1.24 -3.01
N ILE A 51 -8.93 -2.43 -2.48
CA ILE A 51 -9.84 -3.57 -2.59
C ILE A 51 -10.43 -3.83 -1.20
N PRO A 52 -11.74 -3.63 -1.01
CA PRO A 52 -12.40 -3.91 0.26
C PRO A 52 -12.44 -5.42 0.51
N ALA A 53 -11.61 -5.88 1.42
CA ALA A 53 -11.51 -7.31 1.76
C ALA A 53 -11.76 -7.58 3.25
N GLY A 54 -12.10 -6.56 4.01
CA GLY A 54 -12.31 -6.59 5.44
C GLY A 54 -13.57 -5.85 5.87
N PRO A 55 -13.58 -5.22 7.07
CA PRO A 55 -14.72 -4.50 7.60
C PRO A 55 -15.17 -3.34 6.69
N PRO A 56 -16.48 -3.00 6.71
CA PRO A 56 -17.02 -1.91 5.88
C PRO A 56 -16.41 -0.52 6.16
N ASP A 57 -15.86 -0.31 7.36
CA ASP A 57 -15.19 0.94 7.74
C ASP A 57 -13.78 1.08 7.14
N LEU A 58 -13.32 0.09 6.40
CA LEU A 58 -11.98 0.02 5.82
C LEU A 58 -10.85 0.12 6.86
N SER A 59 -11.08 -0.34 8.07
CA SER A 59 -10.02 -0.50 9.07
C SER A 59 -8.96 -1.53 8.65
N PHE A 60 -9.34 -2.41 7.75
CA PHE A 60 -8.46 -3.31 7.01
C PHE A 60 -8.91 -3.39 5.55
N PHE A 61 -7.95 -3.36 4.64
CA PHE A 61 -8.19 -3.53 3.20
C PHE A 61 -6.93 -4.05 2.49
N LEU A 62 -7.08 -4.43 1.25
CA LEU A 62 -5.96 -4.72 0.36
C LEU A 62 -5.66 -3.50 -0.51
N LEU A 63 -4.39 -3.13 -0.59
CA LEU A 63 -3.91 -2.17 -1.58
C LEU A 63 -3.36 -2.95 -2.76
N SER A 64 -3.86 -2.68 -3.94
CA SER A 64 -3.56 -3.46 -5.15
C SER A 64 -3.01 -2.57 -6.25
N ARG A 65 -2.17 -3.17 -7.08
CA ARG A 65 -1.74 -2.57 -8.33
C ARG A 65 -2.88 -2.38 -9.32
N VAL A 66 -3.90 -3.25 -9.27
CA VAL A 66 -5.05 -3.25 -10.18
C VAL A 66 -6.32 -2.91 -9.42
N SER A 67 -7.20 -2.12 -10.05
CA SER A 67 -8.48 -1.76 -9.45
C SER A 67 -9.38 -2.98 -9.23
N ALA A 68 -10.27 -2.90 -8.23
CA ALA A 68 -11.25 -3.95 -7.96
C ALA A 68 -12.13 -4.24 -9.19
N LEU A 69 -12.47 -3.23 -9.98
CA LEU A 69 -13.25 -3.40 -11.21
C LEU A 69 -12.47 -4.15 -12.29
N GLY A 70 -11.17 -3.96 -12.40
CA GLY A 70 -10.31 -4.72 -13.30
C GLY A 70 -10.25 -6.20 -12.93
N ASN A 71 -10.24 -6.52 -11.65
CA ASN A 71 -10.25 -7.90 -11.17
C ASN A 71 -11.56 -8.65 -11.47
N TYR A 72 -12.69 -7.96 -11.39
CA TYR A 72 -14.00 -8.58 -11.69
C TYR A 72 -14.24 -8.83 -13.18
N CYS A 73 -13.67 -7.98 -14.01
CA CYS A 73 -13.89 -8.05 -15.46
C CYS A 73 -13.05 -9.14 -16.14
N CYS A 74 -11.83 -9.42 -15.68
CA CYS A 74 -10.84 -10.10 -16.50
C CYS A 74 -10.09 -11.21 -15.78
N GLU A 75 -10.47 -11.56 -14.55
CA GLU A 75 -9.81 -12.58 -13.72
C GLU A 75 -8.27 -12.50 -13.77
N VAL A 76 -7.74 -11.28 -13.67
CA VAL A 76 -6.30 -11.12 -13.57
C VAL A 76 -5.91 -11.52 -12.16
N PRO A 77 -5.28 -12.69 -11.96
CA PRO A 77 -4.83 -13.08 -10.64
C PRO A 77 -3.77 -12.09 -10.18
N THR A 78 -4.12 -11.27 -9.20
CA THR A 78 -3.13 -10.46 -8.51
C THR A 78 -2.33 -11.38 -7.59
N GLY A 79 -1.04 -11.50 -7.86
CA GLY A 79 -0.13 -12.22 -6.99
C GLY A 79 0.06 -11.49 -5.65
N GLN A 80 0.65 -12.18 -4.69
CA GLN A 80 0.98 -11.59 -3.38
C GLN A 80 2.03 -10.48 -3.47
N ASP A 81 2.78 -10.42 -4.54
CA ASP A 81 3.73 -9.37 -4.91
C ASP A 81 3.04 -8.10 -5.43
N GLU A 82 1.81 -8.20 -5.88
CA GLU A 82 0.98 -7.09 -6.38
C GLU A 82 -0.09 -6.63 -5.38
N THR A 83 0.00 -7.09 -4.13
CA THR A 83 -0.99 -6.80 -3.09
C THR A 83 -0.30 -6.52 -1.76
N VAL A 84 -0.74 -5.47 -1.08
CA VAL A 84 -0.27 -5.09 0.26
C VAL A 84 -1.46 -5.13 1.22
N TYR A 85 -1.30 -5.81 2.34
CA TYR A 85 -2.29 -5.85 3.41
C TYR A 85 -2.16 -4.59 4.26
N VAL A 86 -3.23 -3.84 4.41
CA VAL A 86 -3.23 -2.55 5.09
C VAL A 86 -4.16 -2.57 6.30
N ALA A 87 -3.59 -2.27 7.47
CA ALA A 87 -4.34 -1.96 8.68
C ALA A 87 -4.23 -0.46 8.95
N THR A 88 -5.37 0.23 9.04
CA THR A 88 -5.40 1.69 9.20
C THR A 88 -5.17 2.11 10.65
N ALA A 89 -4.64 3.32 10.84
CA ALA A 89 -4.58 3.97 12.13
C ALA A 89 -5.98 4.25 12.67
N ARG A 90 -6.11 4.38 13.98
CA ARG A 90 -7.37 4.78 14.62
C ARG A 90 -7.84 6.13 14.10
N GLY A 91 -9.15 6.25 13.85
CA GLY A 91 -9.78 7.50 13.44
C GLY A 91 -9.62 7.85 11.96
N VAL A 92 -8.97 6.99 11.17
CA VAL A 92 -8.88 7.19 9.72
C VAL A 92 -10.24 6.93 9.09
N THR A 93 -10.74 7.91 8.36
CA THR A 93 -11.97 7.80 7.56
C THR A 93 -11.62 7.84 6.09
N ILE A 94 -12.13 6.87 5.33
CA ILE A 94 -11.84 6.71 3.91
C ILE A 94 -13.15 6.80 3.14
N THR A 95 -13.21 7.71 2.17
CA THR A 95 -14.27 7.70 1.16
C THR A 95 -13.82 6.79 0.03
N TYR A 96 -14.45 5.62 -0.07
CA TYR A 96 -14.06 4.61 -1.04
C TYR A 96 -14.56 4.91 -2.45
N ASP A 97 -13.65 4.84 -3.40
CA ASP A 97 -13.94 4.90 -4.83
C ASP A 97 -13.05 3.85 -5.54
N PRO A 98 -13.64 2.85 -6.21
CA PRO A 98 -12.88 1.77 -6.84
C PRO A 98 -11.97 2.21 -7.98
N LEU A 99 -12.18 3.41 -8.51
CA LEU A 99 -11.40 3.97 -9.63
C LEU A 99 -10.30 4.94 -9.18
N ARG A 100 -10.23 5.25 -7.88
CA ARG A 100 -9.22 6.18 -7.37
C ARG A 100 -7.95 5.48 -6.96
N VAL A 101 -6.83 6.14 -7.23
CA VAL A 101 -5.54 5.80 -6.66
C VAL A 101 -5.42 6.49 -5.31
N TYR A 102 -5.09 5.70 -4.30
CA TYR A 102 -4.85 6.18 -2.95
C TYR A 102 -3.37 6.13 -2.63
N ARG A 103 -2.94 7.11 -1.84
CA ARG A 103 -1.63 7.15 -1.22
C ARG A 103 -1.76 6.62 0.19
N VAL A 104 -1.08 5.53 0.48
CA VAL A 104 -1.13 4.87 1.78
C VAL A 104 0.24 4.90 2.42
N ARG A 105 0.31 5.45 3.62
CA ARG A 105 1.54 5.64 4.37
C ARG A 105 1.45 4.93 5.72
N GLY A 106 2.38 4.05 6.01
CA GLY A 106 2.38 3.30 7.26
C GLY A 106 3.69 2.58 7.52
N VAL A 107 3.73 1.84 8.62
CA VAL A 107 4.89 1.03 8.98
C VAL A 107 4.91 -0.22 8.14
N PHE A 108 5.97 -0.39 7.36
CA PHE A 108 6.14 -1.48 6.41
C PHE A 108 6.61 -2.76 7.09
N GLU A 109 6.10 -3.87 6.61
CA GLU A 109 6.57 -5.21 6.96
C GLU A 109 6.66 -6.06 5.70
N ALA A 110 7.82 -6.66 5.48
CA ALA A 110 8.06 -7.61 4.40
C ALA A 110 8.43 -8.97 4.96
N GLY A 111 7.80 -10.01 4.44
CA GLY A 111 7.98 -11.40 4.83
C GLY A 111 6.66 -12.12 5.00
N LYS A 112 6.69 -13.45 4.90
CA LYS A 112 5.49 -14.27 5.02
C LYS A 112 4.86 -14.11 6.41
N HIS A 113 3.58 -13.79 6.42
CA HIS A 113 2.75 -13.74 7.62
C HIS A 113 1.43 -14.48 7.36
N VAL A 114 1.01 -15.28 8.30
CA VAL A 114 -0.26 -16.00 8.24
C VAL A 114 -1.21 -15.41 9.27
N ASP A 115 -2.32 -14.86 8.79
CA ASP A 115 -3.40 -14.35 9.61
C ASP A 115 -4.58 -15.32 9.56
N ALA A 116 -5.19 -15.60 10.73
CA ALA A 116 -6.32 -16.54 10.81
C ALA A 116 -7.57 -16.07 10.05
N THR A 117 -7.75 -14.75 9.91
CA THR A 117 -8.90 -14.15 9.24
C THR A 117 -8.63 -13.82 7.78
N TYR A 118 -7.45 -13.26 7.49
CA TYR A 118 -7.15 -12.70 6.17
C TYR A 118 -6.18 -13.54 5.34
N GLY A 119 -5.65 -14.63 5.90
CA GLY A 119 -4.79 -15.56 5.19
C GLY A 119 -3.32 -15.12 5.12
N VAL A 120 -2.64 -15.51 4.05
CA VAL A 120 -1.21 -15.27 3.87
C VAL A 120 -0.95 -13.94 3.20
N SER A 121 -0.04 -13.16 3.77
CA SER A 121 0.47 -11.93 3.17
C SER A 121 2.00 -11.92 3.13
N MET A 122 2.56 -11.26 2.13
CA MET A 122 4.00 -11.05 1.99
C MET A 122 4.41 -9.63 2.31
N TYR A 123 3.54 -8.66 2.04
CA TYR A 123 3.75 -7.24 2.31
C TYR A 123 2.58 -6.68 3.12
N ARG A 124 2.90 -5.86 4.12
CA ARG A 124 1.91 -5.24 5.01
C ARG A 124 2.29 -3.80 5.33
N LEU A 125 1.25 -2.97 5.55
CA LEU A 125 1.36 -1.65 6.16
C LEU A 125 0.52 -1.63 7.42
N ARG A 126 1.10 -1.21 8.53
CA ARG A 126 0.43 -1.04 9.82
C ARG A 126 0.31 0.42 10.18
N ASN A 127 -0.70 0.74 11.00
CA ASN A 127 -0.94 2.10 11.47
C ASN A 127 -1.01 3.10 10.30
N ALA A 128 -1.68 2.71 9.23
CA ALA A 128 -1.63 3.42 7.97
C ALA A 128 -2.58 4.63 7.95
N LYS A 129 -2.11 5.69 7.31
CA LYS A 129 -2.89 6.86 6.90
C LYS A 129 -3.15 6.77 5.41
N VAL A 130 -4.33 7.22 5.00
CA VAL A 130 -4.81 7.08 3.62
C VAL A 130 -5.31 8.42 3.12
N GLU A 131 -4.86 8.80 1.93
CA GLU A 131 -5.35 9.98 1.23
C GLU A 131 -5.44 9.70 -0.27
N VAL A 132 -6.23 10.50 -0.99
CA VAL A 132 -6.29 10.42 -2.45
C VAL A 132 -4.99 10.95 -3.03
N ALA A 133 -4.38 10.19 -3.94
CA ALA A 133 -3.16 10.63 -4.62
C ALA A 133 -3.48 11.77 -5.58
N THR A 134 -2.87 12.95 -5.34
CA THR A 134 -2.97 14.09 -6.25
C THR A 134 -2.10 13.85 -7.49
N GLY A 135 -2.66 14.13 -8.68
CA GLY A 135 -1.96 13.94 -9.95
C GLY A 135 -1.96 12.49 -10.47
N ALA A 136 -2.57 11.55 -9.77
CA ALA A 136 -2.83 10.23 -10.32
C ALA A 136 -3.82 10.36 -11.49
N LYS A 137 -3.42 9.89 -12.66
CA LYS A 137 -4.32 9.83 -13.81
C LYS A 137 -5.38 8.77 -13.53
N ILE A 138 -6.63 9.18 -13.45
CA ILE A 138 -7.76 8.25 -13.46
C ILE A 138 -7.87 7.77 -14.90
N PHE A 139 -7.53 6.52 -15.16
CA PHE A 139 -7.80 5.91 -16.45
C PHE A 139 -9.30 5.62 -16.53
N ARG A 140 -9.97 6.29 -17.45
CA ARG A 140 -11.35 5.94 -17.81
C ARG A 140 -11.32 4.65 -18.63
N VAL A 141 -12.34 3.84 -18.46
CA VAL A 141 -12.51 2.64 -19.28
C VAL A 141 -12.46 3.05 -20.77
N GLY A 142 -11.46 2.55 -21.49
CA GLY A 142 -11.22 2.88 -22.90
C GLY A 142 -10.05 3.84 -23.18
N GLU A 143 -9.39 4.40 -22.17
CA GLU A 143 -8.16 5.17 -22.37
C GLU A 143 -6.93 4.25 -22.24
N THR A 144 -6.18 4.15 -23.31
CA THR A 144 -4.87 3.48 -23.27
C THR A 144 -3.88 4.39 -22.57
N PRO A 145 -3.12 3.90 -21.58
CA PRO A 145 -2.09 4.71 -20.95
C PRO A 145 -1.07 5.16 -22.00
N ALA A 146 -0.79 6.44 -22.06
CA ALA A 146 0.32 6.96 -22.85
C ALA A 146 1.62 6.34 -22.35
N ARG A 147 2.36 5.76 -23.26
CA ARG A 147 3.68 5.17 -23.00
C ARG A 147 4.71 6.22 -22.62
#